data_a065554a24d88b93e435f5c63b7e6207
#
_entry.id   a065554a24d88b93e435f5c63b7e6207
#
_cell.length_a   1.000
_cell.length_b   1.000
_cell.length_c   1.000
_cell.angle_alpha   90.00
_cell.angle_beta   90.00
_cell.angle_gamma   90.00
#
_symmetry.space_group_name_H-M   'P 1'
#
loop_
_entity.id
_entity.type
_entity.pdbx_description
1 polymer ?
#
loop_
_entity_poly.entity_id
_entity_poly.type
_entity_poly.pdbx_seq_one_letter_code
_entity_poly.pdbx_strand_id
1 'polypeptide(L)'
;QQIIDKVLSQGNLSSLNVLGTLMLVMALFQGILTALRTYIFVDTTDRMDLTLGTAVIDRLLALPLNYFQKRPVGELSQRIGELNTIRNFLTGTALVSVLSMIFSVLYLVVMLLYSPLLTAVALSTLPLYFLLVFGIAPIYKSLIRKRAVAQARTQSHLIEVLGGIETVKAQHFELTARWKWQDRYRHFVDEGFKSTALGATSGEIGKFLNQVSGLLVLWVGMYLVLDGELTLGMLIAFRIISGNVTGPLLQLAGLYQGFQK
;
A
#
# COMPACT_ATOMS: atom_id res chain seq x y z
N GLN A 1 -24.48 6.73 -14.79
CA GLN A 1 -24.83 7.06 -16.17
C GLN A 1 -26.32 7.30 -16.33
N GLN A 2 -27.18 6.32 -16.13
CA GLN A 2 -28.65 6.42 -16.30
C GLN A 2 -29.30 7.59 -15.51
N ILE A 3 -28.84 7.88 -14.29
CA ILE A 3 -29.35 8.98 -13.49
C ILE A 3 -29.08 10.33 -14.18
N ILE A 4 -27.88 10.51 -14.68
CA ILE A 4 -27.46 11.76 -15.31
C ILE A 4 -28.17 11.93 -16.65
N ASP A 5 -28.15 10.89 -17.51
CA ASP A 5 -28.67 10.98 -18.85
C ASP A 5 -30.20 11.01 -18.91
N LYS A 6 -30.92 10.23 -18.07
CA LYS A 6 -32.39 10.20 -18.10
C LYS A 6 -33.05 11.16 -17.14
N VAL A 7 -32.49 11.39 -15.95
CA VAL A 7 -33.11 12.24 -14.96
C VAL A 7 -32.85 13.73 -15.24
N LEU A 8 -31.57 14.08 -15.49
CA LEU A 8 -31.21 15.48 -15.77
C LEU A 8 -31.71 15.94 -17.14
N SER A 9 -31.65 15.10 -18.18
CA SER A 9 -32.09 15.48 -19.53
C SER A 9 -33.62 15.45 -19.70
N GLN A 10 -34.35 14.62 -18.96
CA GLN A 10 -35.80 14.43 -19.10
C GLN A 10 -36.61 14.96 -17.92
N GLY A 11 -35.97 15.46 -16.85
CA GLY A 11 -36.67 16.02 -15.68
C GLY A 11 -37.56 15.03 -14.91
N ASN A 12 -37.33 13.72 -15.05
CA ASN A 12 -38.21 12.70 -14.50
C ASN A 12 -37.90 12.40 -13.02
N LEU A 13 -38.61 13.05 -12.10
CA LEU A 13 -38.48 12.88 -10.65
C LEU A 13 -38.81 11.46 -10.16
N SER A 14 -39.74 10.76 -10.82
CA SER A 14 -40.07 9.36 -10.43
C SER A 14 -38.89 8.44 -10.67
N SER A 15 -38.20 8.58 -11.80
CA SER A 15 -36.98 7.81 -12.08
C SER A 15 -35.85 8.14 -11.14
N LEU A 16 -35.72 9.39 -10.67
CA LEU A 16 -34.74 9.81 -9.68
C LEU A 16 -34.96 9.09 -8.35
N ASN A 17 -36.19 9.03 -7.85
CA ASN A 17 -36.49 8.37 -6.57
C ASN A 17 -36.23 6.88 -6.61
N VAL A 18 -36.60 6.20 -7.70
CA VAL A 18 -36.35 4.76 -7.86
C VAL A 18 -34.85 4.47 -7.95
N LEU A 19 -34.10 5.21 -8.75
CA LEU A 19 -32.66 5.02 -8.91
C LEU A 19 -31.91 5.41 -7.63
N GLY A 20 -32.34 6.47 -6.93
CA GLY A 20 -31.76 6.88 -5.65
C GLY A 20 -31.96 5.83 -4.57
N THR A 21 -33.18 5.27 -4.46
CA THR A 21 -33.47 4.17 -3.53
C THR A 21 -32.65 2.93 -3.85
N LEU A 22 -32.54 2.58 -5.13
CA LEU A 22 -31.71 1.45 -5.57
C LEU A 22 -30.23 1.65 -5.23
N MET A 23 -29.69 2.87 -5.40
CA MET A 23 -28.32 3.19 -4.99
C MET A 23 -28.11 3.07 -3.48
N LEU A 24 -29.07 3.48 -2.67
CA LEU A 24 -28.99 3.32 -1.21
C LEU A 24 -29.00 1.83 -0.81
N VAL A 25 -29.87 1.01 -1.42
CA VAL A 25 -29.91 -0.42 -1.19
C VAL A 25 -28.56 -1.06 -1.61
N MET A 26 -28.04 -0.69 -2.76
CA MET A 26 -26.73 -1.20 -3.22
C MET A 26 -25.59 -0.76 -2.31
N ALA A 27 -25.59 0.46 -1.79
CA ALA A 27 -24.58 0.94 -0.85
C ALA A 27 -24.65 0.17 0.48
N LEU A 28 -25.85 -0.09 1.00
CA LEU A 28 -26.05 -0.94 2.18
C LEU A 28 -25.54 -2.37 1.95
N PHE A 29 -25.90 -2.95 0.81
CA PHE A 29 -25.45 -4.29 0.45
C PHE A 29 -23.92 -4.36 0.30
N GLN A 30 -23.31 -3.36 -0.34
CA GLN A 30 -21.86 -3.24 -0.43
C GLN A 30 -21.19 -3.11 0.95
N GLY A 31 -21.78 -2.34 1.86
CA GLY A 31 -21.29 -2.21 3.24
C GLY A 31 -21.31 -3.55 3.98
N ILE A 32 -22.42 -4.30 3.88
CA ILE A 32 -22.55 -5.63 4.48
C ILE A 32 -21.54 -6.61 3.88
N LEU A 33 -21.41 -6.64 2.57
CA LEU A 33 -20.43 -7.51 1.89
C LEU A 33 -19.00 -7.18 2.29
N THR A 34 -18.66 -5.88 2.41
CA THR A 34 -17.34 -5.46 2.86
C THR A 34 -17.05 -5.88 4.29
N ALA A 35 -18.02 -5.72 5.20
CA ALA A 35 -17.91 -6.17 6.58
C ALA A 35 -17.73 -7.68 6.67
N LEU A 36 -18.55 -8.45 5.94
CA LEU A 36 -18.47 -9.90 5.89
C LEU A 36 -17.14 -10.39 5.31
N ARG A 37 -16.69 -9.77 4.23
CA ARG A 37 -15.37 -10.04 3.62
C ARG A 37 -14.26 -9.81 4.64
N THR A 38 -14.28 -8.69 5.35
CA THR A 38 -13.27 -8.37 6.36
C THR A 38 -13.29 -9.39 7.49
N TYR A 39 -14.46 -9.77 7.98
CA TYR A 39 -14.60 -10.77 9.03
C TYR A 39 -14.03 -12.14 8.62
N ILE A 40 -14.42 -12.66 7.45
CA ILE A 40 -13.90 -13.93 6.91
C ILE A 40 -12.40 -13.86 6.69
N PHE A 41 -11.90 -12.73 6.20
CA PHE A 41 -10.49 -12.52 5.96
C PHE A 41 -9.67 -12.58 7.25
N VAL A 42 -10.12 -11.89 8.31
CA VAL A 42 -9.47 -11.89 9.62
C VAL A 42 -9.49 -13.30 10.23
N ASP A 43 -10.64 -13.96 10.27
CA ASP A 43 -10.77 -15.34 10.82
C ASP A 43 -9.85 -16.32 10.07
N THR A 44 -9.81 -16.25 8.75
CA THR A 44 -8.93 -17.10 7.92
C THR A 44 -7.46 -16.83 8.21
N THR A 45 -7.08 -15.55 8.31
CA THR A 45 -5.70 -15.14 8.61
C THR A 45 -5.27 -15.65 10.00
N ASP A 46 -6.12 -15.52 11.01
CA ASP A 46 -5.82 -15.96 12.37
C ASP A 46 -5.67 -17.50 12.44
N ARG A 47 -6.49 -18.25 11.72
CA ARG A 47 -6.36 -19.73 11.62
C ARG A 47 -5.05 -20.14 10.91
N MET A 48 -4.71 -19.45 9.83
CA MET A 48 -3.44 -19.68 9.14
C MET A 48 -2.25 -19.35 10.05
N ASP A 49 -2.36 -18.30 10.87
CA ASP A 49 -1.32 -17.90 11.82
C ASP A 49 -1.06 -18.99 12.86
N LEU A 50 -2.12 -19.48 13.50
CA LEU A 50 -2.02 -20.58 14.46
C LEU A 50 -1.38 -21.81 13.82
N THR A 51 -1.83 -22.20 12.64
CA THR A 51 -1.33 -23.40 11.96
C THR A 51 0.14 -23.27 11.57
N LEU A 52 0.52 -22.14 10.95
CA LEU A 52 1.90 -21.90 10.53
C LEU A 52 2.81 -21.67 11.74
N GLY A 53 2.36 -20.90 12.72
CA GLY A 53 3.12 -20.67 13.96
C GLY A 53 3.41 -21.97 14.69
N THR A 54 2.40 -22.83 14.89
CA THR A 54 2.58 -24.13 15.52
C THR A 54 3.53 -25.01 14.73
N ALA A 55 3.35 -25.13 13.41
CA ALA A 55 4.22 -25.93 12.55
C ALA A 55 5.69 -25.48 12.57
N VAL A 56 5.93 -24.17 12.67
CA VAL A 56 7.28 -23.62 12.77
C VAL A 56 7.91 -23.93 14.13
N ILE A 57 7.17 -23.76 15.21
CA ILE A 57 7.65 -24.08 16.56
C ILE A 57 7.92 -25.58 16.69
N ASP A 58 7.01 -26.44 16.21
CA ASP A 58 7.22 -27.90 16.21
C ASP A 58 8.48 -28.27 15.44
N ARG A 59 8.68 -27.67 14.26
CA ARG A 59 9.89 -27.93 13.46
C ARG A 59 11.15 -27.41 14.13
N LEU A 60 11.07 -26.24 14.76
CA LEU A 60 12.19 -25.65 15.50
C LEU A 60 12.59 -26.56 16.67
N LEU A 61 11.63 -27.02 17.47
CA LEU A 61 11.88 -27.88 18.63
C LEU A 61 12.39 -29.26 18.21
N ALA A 62 12.07 -29.75 17.04
CA ALA A 62 12.59 -31.01 16.48
C ALA A 62 14.04 -30.93 15.98
N LEU A 63 14.65 -29.74 15.95
CA LEU A 63 16.04 -29.57 15.50
C LEU A 63 17.03 -30.11 16.55
N PRO A 64 18.18 -30.69 16.12
CA PRO A 64 19.17 -31.21 17.03
C PRO A 64 19.85 -30.11 17.86
N LEU A 65 20.29 -30.45 19.07
CA LEU A 65 20.92 -29.50 20.01
C LEU A 65 22.09 -28.70 19.40
N ASN A 66 22.82 -29.31 18.49
CA ASN A 66 23.96 -28.69 17.79
C ASN A 66 23.55 -27.45 16.95
N TYR A 67 22.30 -27.38 16.54
CA TYR A 67 21.73 -26.22 15.83
C TYR A 67 21.63 -25.01 16.76
N PHE A 68 21.18 -25.22 17.99
CA PHE A 68 20.99 -24.18 19.00
C PHE A 68 22.31 -23.67 19.58
N GLN A 69 23.31 -24.58 19.74
CA GLN A 69 24.61 -24.21 20.24
C GLN A 69 25.41 -23.28 19.31
N LYS A 70 25.13 -23.35 18.01
CA LYS A 70 25.84 -22.54 16.99
C LYS A 70 25.18 -21.20 16.69
N ARG A 71 24.02 -20.94 17.26
CA ARG A 71 23.24 -19.74 16.94
C ARG A 71 22.70 -19.06 18.20
N PRO A 72 22.86 -17.71 18.29
CA PRO A 72 22.28 -16.96 19.40
C PRO A 72 20.75 -17.05 19.37
N VAL A 73 20.12 -17.11 20.54
CA VAL A 73 18.64 -17.11 20.68
C VAL A 73 17.99 -15.91 20.01
N GLY A 74 18.66 -14.76 20.00
CA GLY A 74 18.21 -13.56 19.32
C GLY A 74 18.06 -13.72 17.79
N GLU A 75 18.95 -14.47 17.13
CA GLU A 75 18.83 -14.77 15.70
C GLU A 75 17.62 -15.65 15.42
N LEU A 76 17.33 -16.62 16.27
CA LEU A 76 16.16 -17.50 16.14
C LEU A 76 14.86 -16.71 16.32
N SER A 77 14.82 -15.84 17.33
CA SER A 77 13.68 -14.95 17.58
C SER A 77 13.42 -14.00 16.39
N GLN A 78 14.48 -13.46 15.81
CA GLN A 78 14.36 -12.61 14.62
C GLN A 78 13.79 -13.38 13.43
N ARG A 79 14.24 -14.60 13.16
CA ARG A 79 13.72 -15.45 12.06
C ARG A 79 12.25 -15.81 12.25
N ILE A 80 11.80 -16.03 13.49
CA ILE A 80 10.38 -16.20 13.79
C ILE A 80 9.61 -14.90 13.49
N GLY A 81 10.18 -13.73 13.82
CA GLY A 81 9.62 -12.44 13.46
C GLY A 81 9.50 -12.19 11.94
N GLU A 82 10.46 -12.68 11.15
CA GLU A 82 10.44 -12.60 9.68
C GLU A 82 9.26 -13.40 9.07
N LEU A 83 8.90 -14.53 9.70
CA LEU A 83 7.70 -15.30 9.30
C LEU A 83 6.42 -14.48 9.42
N ASN A 84 6.29 -13.65 10.46
CA ASN A 84 5.17 -12.75 10.61
C ASN A 84 5.09 -11.72 9.47
N THR A 85 6.24 -11.25 9.00
CA THR A 85 6.33 -10.33 7.87
C THR A 85 5.89 -10.99 6.57
N ILE A 86 6.38 -12.20 6.29
CA ILE A 86 5.99 -13.01 5.12
C ILE A 86 4.49 -13.31 5.16
N ARG A 87 3.96 -13.72 6.31
CA ARG A 87 2.54 -14.00 6.50
C ARG A 87 1.70 -12.76 6.20
N ASN A 88 1.98 -11.62 6.84
CA ASN A 88 1.24 -10.38 6.66
C ASN A 88 1.28 -9.91 5.19
N PHE A 89 2.38 -10.17 4.50
CA PHE A 89 2.48 -9.91 3.07
C PHE A 89 1.55 -10.84 2.27
N LEU A 90 1.61 -12.15 2.48
CA LEU A 90 0.84 -13.13 1.72
C LEU A 90 -0.67 -13.02 1.99
N THR A 91 -1.06 -12.92 3.26
CA THR A 91 -2.48 -12.86 3.64
C THR A 91 -3.09 -11.47 3.45
N GLY A 92 -2.34 -10.39 3.63
CA GLY A 92 -2.85 -9.02 3.52
C GLY A 92 -2.65 -8.42 2.13
N THR A 93 -1.45 -7.97 1.91
CA THR A 93 -1.13 -7.06 0.80
C THR A 93 -1.14 -7.78 -0.56
N ALA A 94 -0.58 -8.98 -0.64
CA ALA A 94 -0.48 -9.73 -1.89
C ALA A 94 -1.87 -10.15 -2.42
N LEU A 95 -2.72 -10.72 -1.56
CA LEU A 95 -4.05 -11.18 -1.95
C LEU A 95 -4.93 -10.02 -2.43
N VAL A 96 -4.96 -8.91 -1.68
CA VAL A 96 -5.74 -7.72 -2.07
C VAL A 96 -5.22 -7.13 -3.38
N SER A 97 -3.90 -7.14 -3.59
CA SER A 97 -3.30 -6.59 -4.81
C SER A 97 -3.59 -7.45 -6.04
N VAL A 98 -3.52 -8.79 -5.91
CA VAL A 98 -3.90 -9.70 -7.00
C VAL A 98 -5.37 -9.52 -7.38
N LEU A 99 -6.25 -9.45 -6.38
CA LEU A 99 -7.68 -9.23 -6.63
C LEU A 99 -7.92 -7.87 -7.31
N SER A 100 -7.28 -6.81 -6.81
CA SER A 100 -7.38 -5.48 -7.41
C SER A 100 -6.84 -5.43 -8.84
N MET A 101 -5.80 -6.20 -9.15
CA MET A 101 -5.26 -6.33 -10.51
C MET A 101 -6.26 -6.99 -11.47
N ILE A 102 -6.91 -8.08 -11.03
CA ILE A 102 -7.95 -8.74 -11.83
C ILE A 102 -9.09 -7.77 -12.16
N PHE A 103 -9.58 -7.05 -11.15
CA PHE A 103 -10.62 -6.03 -11.36
C PHE A 103 -10.14 -4.87 -12.23
N SER A 104 -8.87 -4.44 -12.09
CA SER A 104 -8.29 -3.40 -12.94
C SER A 104 -8.30 -3.79 -14.42
N VAL A 105 -7.99 -5.05 -14.74
CA VAL A 105 -8.07 -5.55 -16.12
C VAL A 105 -9.52 -5.52 -16.63
N LEU A 106 -10.47 -5.94 -15.79
CA LEU A 106 -11.89 -5.91 -16.16
C LEU A 106 -12.38 -4.46 -16.40
N TYR A 107 -12.00 -3.52 -15.53
CA TYR A 107 -12.31 -2.10 -15.73
C TYR A 107 -11.66 -1.53 -16.97
N LEU A 108 -10.44 -1.94 -17.30
CA LEU A 108 -9.74 -1.53 -18.51
C LEU A 108 -10.50 -1.98 -19.78
N VAL A 109 -11.00 -3.22 -19.80
CA VAL A 109 -11.85 -3.71 -20.89
C VAL A 109 -13.11 -2.86 -21.01
N VAL A 110 -13.78 -2.57 -19.91
CA VAL A 110 -14.97 -1.69 -19.90
C VAL A 110 -14.64 -0.31 -20.44
N MET A 111 -13.52 0.28 -20.04
CA MET A 111 -13.08 1.60 -20.54
C MET A 111 -12.85 1.60 -22.05
N LEU A 112 -12.23 0.55 -22.58
CA LEU A 112 -12.01 0.39 -24.03
C LEU A 112 -13.33 0.29 -24.81
N LEU A 113 -14.33 -0.38 -24.24
CA LEU A 113 -15.67 -0.48 -24.85
C LEU A 113 -16.42 0.87 -24.82
N TYR A 114 -16.18 1.73 -23.83
CA TYR A 114 -16.78 3.06 -23.77
C TYR A 114 -16.17 4.03 -24.77
N SER A 115 -14.84 4.19 -24.73
CA SER A 115 -14.09 5.08 -25.63
C SER A 115 -12.61 4.69 -25.62
N PRO A 116 -12.06 4.17 -26.74
CA PRO A 116 -10.64 3.89 -26.86
C PRO A 116 -9.77 5.15 -26.71
N LEU A 117 -10.25 6.29 -27.22
CA LEU A 117 -9.55 7.58 -27.14
C LEU A 117 -9.41 8.05 -25.69
N LEU A 118 -10.50 8.06 -24.92
CA LEU A 118 -10.44 8.44 -23.51
C LEU A 118 -9.60 7.46 -22.70
N THR A 119 -9.61 6.17 -23.07
CA THR A 119 -8.75 5.17 -22.43
C THR A 119 -7.28 5.46 -22.67
N ALA A 120 -6.89 5.80 -23.90
CA ALA A 120 -5.54 6.21 -24.23
C ALA A 120 -5.12 7.48 -23.45
N VAL A 121 -6.01 8.47 -23.33
CA VAL A 121 -5.78 9.69 -22.54
C VAL A 121 -5.60 9.34 -21.06
N ALA A 122 -6.47 8.51 -20.47
CA ALA A 122 -6.36 8.10 -19.07
C ALA A 122 -5.04 7.36 -18.79
N LEU A 123 -4.60 6.51 -19.71
CA LEU A 123 -3.37 5.73 -19.58
C LEU A 123 -2.10 6.53 -19.93
N SER A 124 -2.21 7.69 -20.59
CA SER A 124 -1.05 8.48 -21.03
C SER A 124 -0.17 8.96 -19.86
N THR A 125 -0.71 9.08 -18.67
CA THR A 125 0.04 9.46 -17.47
C THR A 125 0.79 8.30 -16.81
N LEU A 126 0.44 7.05 -17.14
CA LEU A 126 1.11 5.86 -16.55
C LEU A 126 2.59 5.76 -16.91
N PRO A 127 3.05 5.98 -18.15
CA PRO A 127 4.48 5.94 -18.46
C PRO A 127 5.28 6.92 -17.62
N LEU A 128 4.76 8.14 -17.41
CA LEU A 128 5.41 9.16 -16.59
C LEU A 128 5.50 8.73 -15.13
N TYR A 129 4.44 8.08 -14.62
CA TYR A 129 4.44 7.52 -13.28
C TYR A 129 5.44 6.37 -13.13
N PHE A 130 5.50 5.45 -14.09
CA PHE A 130 6.50 4.37 -14.07
C PHE A 130 7.93 4.91 -14.08
N LEU A 131 8.20 5.91 -14.90
CA LEU A 131 9.51 6.57 -14.96
C LEU A 131 9.88 7.19 -13.60
N LEU A 132 8.93 7.85 -12.95
CA LEU A 132 9.11 8.38 -11.59
C LEU A 132 9.42 7.28 -10.58
N VAL A 133 8.63 6.20 -10.54
CA VAL A 133 8.80 5.10 -9.59
C VAL A 133 10.15 4.40 -9.80
N PHE A 134 10.48 4.04 -11.04
CA PHE A 134 11.75 3.37 -11.34
C PHE A 134 12.96 4.27 -11.12
N GLY A 135 12.82 5.58 -11.36
CA GLY A 135 13.89 6.56 -11.09
C GLY A 135 14.16 6.74 -9.59
N ILE A 136 13.12 6.74 -8.76
CA ILE A 136 13.24 6.97 -7.32
C ILE A 136 13.57 5.67 -6.56
N ALA A 137 13.13 4.51 -7.05
CA ALA A 137 13.29 3.22 -6.37
C ALA A 137 14.72 2.94 -5.87
N PRO A 138 15.81 3.11 -6.66
CA PRO A 138 17.16 2.83 -6.18
C PRO A 138 17.61 3.78 -5.07
N ILE A 139 17.21 5.06 -5.13
CA ILE A 139 17.52 6.06 -4.12
C ILE A 139 16.81 5.72 -2.82
N TYR A 140 15.51 5.42 -2.90
CA TYR A 140 14.69 5.03 -1.76
C TYR A 140 15.22 3.78 -1.06
N LYS A 141 15.59 2.75 -1.83
CA LYS A 141 16.23 1.52 -1.30
C LYS A 141 17.52 1.82 -0.54
N SER A 142 18.37 2.70 -1.08
CA SER A 142 19.61 3.11 -0.41
C SER A 142 19.33 3.78 0.93
N LEU A 143 18.33 4.69 0.98
CA LEU A 143 17.94 5.39 2.22
C LEU A 143 17.36 4.43 3.27
N ILE A 144 16.48 3.50 2.87
CA ILE A 144 15.95 2.48 3.77
C ILE A 144 17.07 1.62 4.36
N ARG A 145 18.04 1.21 3.54
CA ARG A 145 19.20 0.44 4.03
C ARG A 145 20.05 1.24 5.02
N LYS A 146 20.32 2.52 4.75
CA LYS A 146 21.06 3.39 5.67
C LYS A 146 20.32 3.56 6.99
N ARG A 147 19.00 3.77 6.94
CA ARG A 147 18.14 3.84 8.12
C ARG A 147 18.19 2.57 8.94
N ALA A 148 18.09 1.40 8.31
CA ALA A 148 18.15 0.10 8.99
C ALA A 148 19.50 -0.12 9.69
N VAL A 149 20.62 0.23 9.04
CA VAL A 149 21.95 0.18 9.64
C VAL A 149 22.07 1.13 10.84
N ALA A 150 21.58 2.35 10.73
CA ALA A 150 21.57 3.31 11.83
C ALA A 150 20.72 2.84 13.01
N GLN A 151 19.55 2.24 12.74
CA GLN A 151 18.68 1.62 13.74
C GLN A 151 19.41 0.50 14.49
N ALA A 152 20.03 -0.43 13.74
CA ALA A 152 20.79 -1.53 14.34
C ALA A 152 21.92 -1.06 15.25
N ARG A 153 22.66 -0.03 14.84
CA ARG A 153 23.74 0.56 15.67
C ARG A 153 23.21 1.22 16.95
N THR A 154 22.06 1.88 16.86
CA THR A 154 21.40 2.49 18.03
C THR A 154 20.93 1.42 19.00
N GLN A 155 20.28 0.38 18.48
CA GLN A 155 19.77 -0.75 19.26
C GLN A 155 20.91 -1.53 19.95
N SER A 156 21.99 -1.84 19.21
CA SER A 156 23.15 -2.55 19.77
C SER A 156 23.77 -1.77 20.92
N HIS A 157 23.90 -0.46 20.80
CA HIS A 157 24.43 0.36 21.88
C HIS A 157 23.51 0.38 23.11
N LEU A 158 22.22 0.42 22.92
CA LEU A 158 21.25 0.36 24.02
C LEU A 158 21.38 -0.98 24.76
N ILE A 159 21.47 -2.10 24.03
CA ILE A 159 21.65 -3.44 24.59
C ILE A 159 22.98 -3.52 25.36
N GLU A 160 24.07 -2.97 24.81
CA GLU A 160 25.38 -2.92 25.45
C GLU A 160 25.32 -2.15 26.78
N VAL A 161 24.72 -0.97 26.80
CA VAL A 161 24.57 -0.13 28.00
C VAL A 161 23.70 -0.81 29.05
N LEU A 162 22.58 -1.41 28.65
CA LEU A 162 21.68 -2.11 29.58
C LEU A 162 22.30 -3.43 30.08
N GLY A 163 23.04 -4.15 29.23
CA GLY A 163 23.76 -5.35 29.61
C GLY A 163 24.90 -5.11 30.61
N GLY A 164 25.52 -3.92 30.54
CA GLY A 164 26.58 -3.48 31.47
C GLY A 164 26.09 -2.44 32.49
N ILE A 165 24.80 -2.41 32.84
CA ILE A 165 24.20 -1.34 33.63
C ILE A 165 24.84 -1.18 34.99
N GLU A 166 25.29 -2.26 35.62
CA GLU A 166 25.99 -2.22 36.92
C GLU A 166 27.29 -1.41 36.80
N THR A 167 28.08 -1.64 35.77
CA THR A 167 29.32 -0.92 35.49
C THR A 167 29.04 0.56 35.20
N VAL A 168 28.00 0.84 34.39
CA VAL A 168 27.59 2.20 34.06
C VAL A 168 27.22 2.98 35.34
N LYS A 169 26.47 2.34 36.25
CA LYS A 169 26.07 2.89 37.54
C LYS A 169 27.23 3.05 38.51
N ALA A 170 28.08 2.04 38.62
CA ALA A 170 29.23 2.08 39.53
C ALA A 170 30.25 3.17 39.16
N GLN A 171 30.38 3.47 37.87
CA GLN A 171 31.32 4.48 37.35
C GLN A 171 30.70 5.85 37.08
N HIS A 172 29.41 6.06 37.40
CA HIS A 172 28.67 7.31 37.09
C HIS A 172 28.76 7.71 35.63
N PHE A 173 28.65 6.72 34.72
CA PHE A 173 28.85 6.90 33.27
C PHE A 173 27.54 7.15 32.47
N GLU A 174 26.43 7.41 33.18
CA GLU A 174 25.08 7.55 32.58
C GLU A 174 25.00 8.68 31.57
N LEU A 175 25.59 9.84 31.86
CA LEU A 175 25.57 10.97 30.94
C LEU A 175 26.30 10.68 29.64
N THR A 176 27.46 10.02 29.74
CA THR A 176 28.24 9.65 28.54
C THR A 176 27.54 8.59 27.72
N ALA A 177 26.96 7.58 28.37
CA ALA A 177 26.16 6.56 27.71
C ALA A 177 24.94 7.16 26.97
N ARG A 178 24.23 8.09 27.62
CA ARG A 178 23.13 8.85 27.06
C ARG A 178 23.56 9.65 25.84
N TRP A 179 24.67 10.41 25.93
CA TRP A 179 25.13 11.24 24.81
C TRP A 179 25.53 10.40 23.61
N LYS A 180 26.22 9.27 23.81
CA LYS A 180 26.57 8.34 22.76
C LYS A 180 25.32 7.72 22.11
N TRP A 181 24.31 7.36 22.92
CA TRP A 181 23.05 6.88 22.40
C TRP A 181 22.31 7.96 21.60
N GLN A 182 22.26 9.18 22.13
CA GLN A 182 21.58 10.32 21.51
C GLN A 182 22.20 10.68 20.15
N ASP A 183 23.52 10.62 20.03
CA ASP A 183 24.21 10.87 18.76
C ASP A 183 23.84 9.81 17.69
N ARG A 184 23.85 8.53 18.06
CA ARG A 184 23.43 7.44 17.18
C ARG A 184 21.96 7.51 16.82
N TYR A 185 21.10 7.85 17.78
CA TYR A 185 19.68 8.01 17.58
C TYR A 185 19.36 9.19 16.66
N ARG A 186 20.09 10.31 16.79
CA ARG A 186 19.98 11.44 15.87
C ARG A 186 20.26 11.01 14.43
N HIS A 187 21.30 10.22 14.20
CA HIS A 187 21.63 9.71 12.88
C HIS A 187 20.54 8.80 12.32
N PHE A 188 19.95 7.95 13.15
CA PHE A 188 18.79 7.12 12.77
C PHE A 188 17.57 7.98 12.37
N VAL A 189 17.27 9.02 13.15
CA VAL A 189 16.15 9.94 12.88
C VAL A 189 16.40 10.72 11.58
N ASP A 190 17.64 11.19 11.34
CA ASP A 190 18.01 11.93 10.13
C ASP A 190 17.83 11.07 8.87
N GLU A 191 18.34 9.83 8.86
CA GLU A 191 18.14 8.89 7.75
C GLU A 191 16.65 8.49 7.60
N GLY A 192 15.92 8.41 8.72
CA GLY A 192 14.47 8.22 8.75
C GLY A 192 13.73 9.38 8.09
N PHE A 193 14.10 10.61 8.41
CA PHE A 193 13.51 11.81 7.80
C PHE A 193 13.73 11.83 6.28
N LYS A 194 14.97 11.59 5.80
CA LYS A 194 15.28 11.56 4.37
C LYS A 194 14.43 10.53 3.63
N SER A 195 14.30 9.32 4.18
CA SER A 195 13.51 8.25 3.55
C SER A 195 12.02 8.59 3.54
N THR A 196 11.49 9.13 4.64
CA THR A 196 10.08 9.52 4.77
C THR A 196 9.75 10.70 3.86
N ALA A 197 10.61 11.73 3.82
CA ALA A 197 10.43 12.89 2.97
C ALA A 197 10.42 12.50 1.48
N LEU A 198 11.37 11.65 1.05
CA LEU A 198 11.40 11.16 -0.33
C LEU A 198 10.13 10.34 -0.66
N GLY A 199 9.71 9.45 0.23
CA GLY A 199 8.50 8.66 0.05
C GLY A 199 7.24 9.51 -0.01
N ALA A 200 7.10 10.50 0.89
CA ALA A 200 5.99 11.43 0.90
C ALA A 200 5.94 12.28 -0.38
N THR A 201 7.08 12.88 -0.78
CA THR A 201 7.16 13.69 -2.01
C THR A 201 6.82 12.85 -3.25
N SER A 202 7.32 11.61 -3.34
CA SER A 202 6.98 10.70 -4.43
C SER A 202 5.49 10.37 -4.46
N GLY A 203 4.89 10.15 -3.29
CA GLY A 203 3.46 9.92 -3.15
C GLY A 203 2.62 11.10 -3.61
N GLU A 204 3.02 12.33 -3.25
CA GLU A 204 2.30 13.54 -3.68
C GLU A 204 2.44 13.79 -5.18
N ILE A 205 3.60 13.53 -5.78
CA ILE A 205 3.76 13.59 -7.25
C ILE A 205 2.84 12.55 -7.92
N GLY A 206 2.75 11.34 -7.36
CA GLY A 206 1.83 10.31 -7.87
C GLY A 206 0.36 10.75 -7.81
N LYS A 207 -0.07 11.37 -6.71
CA LYS A 207 -1.41 11.94 -6.58
C LYS A 207 -1.66 13.06 -7.58
N PHE A 208 -0.68 13.94 -7.77
CA PHE A 208 -0.74 15.02 -8.76
C PHE A 208 -0.91 14.46 -10.18
N LEU A 209 -0.13 13.47 -10.58
CA LEU A 209 -0.27 12.82 -11.88
C LEU A 209 -1.65 12.18 -12.07
N ASN A 210 -2.20 11.57 -11.01
CA ASN A 210 -3.55 11.02 -11.05
C ASN A 210 -4.63 12.12 -11.21
N GLN A 211 -4.46 13.27 -10.54
CA GLN A 211 -5.34 14.42 -10.72
C GLN A 211 -5.26 14.98 -12.15
N VAL A 212 -4.05 15.11 -12.69
CA VAL A 212 -3.82 15.53 -14.08
C VAL A 212 -4.50 14.57 -15.05
N SER A 213 -4.35 13.25 -14.86
CA SER A 213 -5.06 12.25 -15.66
C SER A 213 -6.58 12.47 -15.64
N GLY A 214 -7.14 12.66 -14.43
CA GLY A 214 -8.58 12.92 -14.28
C GLY A 214 -9.05 14.21 -14.96
N LEU A 215 -8.23 15.26 -14.93
CA LEU A 215 -8.52 16.52 -15.62
C LEU A 215 -8.44 16.38 -17.15
N LEU A 216 -7.42 15.66 -17.66
CA LEU A 216 -7.28 15.38 -19.09
C LEU A 216 -8.48 14.57 -19.62
N VAL A 217 -8.91 13.53 -18.88
CA VAL A 217 -10.10 12.75 -19.21
C VAL A 217 -11.35 13.63 -19.27
N LEU A 218 -11.52 14.53 -18.30
CA LEU A 218 -12.66 15.46 -18.32
C LEU A 218 -12.55 16.45 -19.48
N TRP A 219 -11.37 16.99 -19.73
CA TRP A 219 -11.18 17.97 -20.79
C TRP A 219 -11.45 17.36 -22.17
N VAL A 220 -10.78 16.28 -22.51
CA VAL A 220 -10.98 15.58 -23.81
C VAL A 220 -12.39 15.00 -23.89
N GLY A 221 -12.88 14.42 -22.79
CA GLY A 221 -14.24 13.87 -22.76
C GLY A 221 -15.33 14.91 -22.95
N MET A 222 -15.12 16.16 -22.49
CA MET A 222 -16.07 17.24 -22.73
C MET A 222 -16.16 17.62 -24.21
N TYR A 223 -15.05 17.60 -24.97
CA TYR A 223 -15.09 17.77 -26.41
C TYR A 223 -15.94 16.68 -27.08
N LEU A 224 -15.75 15.39 -26.70
CA LEU A 224 -16.56 14.30 -27.23
C LEU A 224 -18.04 14.38 -26.87
N VAL A 225 -18.36 14.99 -25.72
CA VAL A 225 -19.76 15.26 -25.35
C VAL A 225 -20.35 16.38 -26.20
N LEU A 226 -19.59 17.45 -26.46
CA LEU A 226 -20.05 18.57 -27.31
C LEU A 226 -20.21 18.11 -28.77
N ASP A 227 -19.38 17.22 -29.26
CA ASP A 227 -19.47 16.63 -30.61
C ASP A 227 -20.58 15.56 -30.70
N GLY A 228 -21.25 15.23 -29.59
CA GLY A 228 -22.35 14.26 -29.55
C GLY A 228 -21.92 12.78 -29.59
N GLU A 229 -20.63 12.49 -29.51
CA GLU A 229 -20.09 11.11 -29.50
C GLU A 229 -20.27 10.41 -28.14
N LEU A 230 -20.38 11.18 -27.05
CA LEU A 230 -20.58 10.68 -25.72
C LEU A 230 -21.69 11.44 -24.99
N THR A 231 -22.38 10.77 -24.05
CA THR A 231 -23.27 11.45 -23.12
C THR A 231 -22.49 11.94 -21.89
N LEU A 232 -23.03 12.96 -21.20
CA LEU A 232 -22.44 13.44 -19.94
C LEU A 232 -22.36 12.34 -18.88
N GLY A 233 -23.39 11.49 -18.81
CA GLY A 233 -23.42 10.34 -17.92
C GLY A 233 -22.36 9.29 -18.23
N MET A 234 -22.06 9.07 -19.51
CA MET A 234 -20.94 8.21 -19.94
C MET A 234 -19.61 8.78 -19.50
N LEU A 235 -19.37 10.07 -19.65
CA LEU A 235 -18.14 10.73 -19.25
C LEU A 235 -17.89 10.61 -17.73
N ILE A 236 -18.92 10.86 -16.92
CA ILE A 236 -18.81 10.73 -15.46
C ILE A 236 -18.58 9.28 -15.04
N ALA A 237 -19.30 8.32 -15.65
CA ALA A 237 -19.09 6.90 -15.41
C ALA A 237 -17.65 6.47 -15.78
N PHE A 238 -17.16 6.92 -16.94
CA PHE A 238 -15.79 6.67 -17.39
C PHE A 238 -14.76 7.21 -16.39
N ARG A 239 -14.94 8.43 -15.88
CA ARG A 239 -14.03 9.02 -14.90
C ARG A 239 -13.98 8.23 -13.59
N ILE A 240 -15.13 7.74 -13.11
CA ILE A 240 -15.17 6.91 -11.89
C ILE A 240 -14.45 5.59 -12.13
N ILE A 241 -14.66 4.93 -13.27
CA ILE A 241 -14.02 3.67 -13.64
C ILE A 241 -12.51 3.87 -13.82
N SER A 242 -12.07 4.95 -14.46
CA SER A 242 -10.64 5.22 -14.67
C SER A 242 -9.86 5.33 -13.36
N GLY A 243 -10.46 5.91 -12.30
CA GLY A 243 -9.85 5.95 -10.96
C GLY A 243 -9.63 4.56 -10.36
N ASN A 244 -10.51 3.60 -10.67
CA ASN A 244 -10.39 2.22 -10.22
C ASN A 244 -9.37 1.39 -11.04
N VAL A 245 -8.90 1.89 -12.18
CA VAL A 245 -7.80 1.29 -12.95
C VAL A 245 -6.45 1.86 -12.51
N THR A 246 -6.34 3.18 -12.42
CA THR A 246 -5.07 3.83 -12.10
C THR A 246 -4.65 3.58 -10.65
N GLY A 247 -5.58 3.55 -9.70
CA GLY A 247 -5.29 3.32 -8.28
C GLY A 247 -4.52 2.01 -8.00
N PRO A 248 -5.03 0.83 -8.37
CA PRO A 248 -4.35 -0.44 -8.20
C PRO A 248 -2.99 -0.52 -8.91
N LEU A 249 -2.86 0.05 -10.12
CA LEU A 249 -1.59 0.10 -10.84
C LEU A 249 -0.54 0.91 -10.08
N LEU A 250 -0.95 2.02 -9.45
CA LEU A 250 -0.09 2.81 -8.58
C LEU A 250 0.31 2.04 -7.30
N GLN A 251 -0.60 1.25 -6.73
CA GLN A 251 -0.30 0.38 -5.58
C GLN A 251 0.70 -0.71 -5.92
N LEU A 252 0.63 -1.33 -7.10
CA LEU A 252 1.60 -2.34 -7.54
C LEU A 252 3.03 -1.79 -7.59
N ALA A 253 3.20 -0.56 -8.05
CA ALA A 253 4.50 0.11 -8.03
C ALA A 253 5.01 0.32 -6.59
N GLY A 254 4.12 0.62 -5.64
CA GLY A 254 4.44 0.69 -4.20
C GLY A 254 4.77 -0.67 -3.58
N LEU A 255 4.14 -1.77 -4.04
CA LEU A 255 4.46 -3.13 -3.60
C LEU A 255 5.87 -3.54 -3.98
N TYR A 256 6.34 -3.17 -5.16
CA TYR A 256 7.73 -3.42 -5.56
C TYR A 256 8.72 -2.79 -4.59
N GLN A 257 8.40 -1.63 -4.03
CA GLN A 257 9.19 -0.99 -2.97
C GLN A 257 9.06 -1.71 -1.61
N GLY A 258 7.89 -2.26 -1.30
CA GLY A 258 7.63 -3.02 -0.07
C GLY A 258 8.30 -4.39 -0.04
N PHE A 259 8.45 -5.05 -1.21
CA PHE A 259 9.08 -6.36 -1.33
C PHE A 259 10.60 -6.33 -1.13
N GLN A 260 11.21 -5.16 -1.14
CA GLN A 260 12.64 -4.98 -0.98
C GLN A 260 13.06 -4.63 0.46
N LYS A 261 12.09 -4.63 1.40
CA LYS A 261 12.32 -4.47 2.86
C LYS A 261 12.51 -5.81 3.53
#